data_253fa9cc65ab17830c07abc0b69a8a8e
#
_entry.id   253fa9cc65ab17830c07abc0b69a8a8e
#
_cell.length_a   1.000
_cell.length_b   1.000
_cell.length_c   1.000
_cell.angle_alpha   90.00
_cell.angle_beta   90.00
_cell.angle_gamma   90.00
#
_symmetry.space_group_name_H-M   'P 1'
#
loop_
_entity.id
_entity.type
_entity.pdbx_description
1 polymer ?
#
loop_
_entity_poly.entity_id
_entity_poly.type
_entity_poly.pdbx_seq_one_letter_code
_entity_poly.pdbx_strand_id
1 'polypeptide(L)'
;MPQTRTASPTISLWPPIFPHEHGSWGTFVGLMLATVLATGLNVNVLLTMVAGVALFLAREPLSQGVKLRFGRRRKPVPKALYFWAGVYLAISAAAGGLLLIWGGLWGLLWLAAAGVVVLAVHLTLAPRRQLMMTAWGEWIGVLGVSLVIPAIYLAANETLDQWALGLWLIGLAQVTGPIFYIRLKVRIQARLPEPPPMGQRLLAAWRPLLFSAISLAGAVALGMLGWAPAWAWLALLPSAIKHLWGALNWTPRGHLNIQQLGWIEVANILLFALILGAVYRIG
;
A
#
# COMPACT_ATOMS: atom_id res chain seq x y z
N MET A 1 44.27 40.29 -9.57
CA MET A 1 43.71 38.93 -9.45
C MET A 1 42.20 39.09 -9.06
N PRO A 2 41.23 38.71 -9.90
CA PRO A 2 39.83 38.82 -9.55
C PRO A 2 39.49 37.70 -8.57
N GLN A 3 38.99 38.05 -7.39
CA GLN A 3 38.44 37.12 -6.41
C GLN A 3 37.15 36.52 -6.99
N THR A 4 37.21 35.27 -7.37
CA THR A 4 35.98 34.46 -7.66
C THR A 4 35.20 34.35 -6.36
N ARG A 5 34.13 35.17 -6.22
CA ARG A 5 33.09 34.92 -5.20
C ARG A 5 32.50 33.54 -5.44
N THR A 6 32.90 32.59 -4.65
CA THR A 6 32.20 31.31 -4.51
C THR A 6 30.81 31.62 -3.97
N ALA A 7 29.82 31.66 -4.83
CA ALA A 7 28.42 31.74 -4.43
C ALA A 7 28.15 30.54 -3.49
N SER A 8 27.80 30.81 -2.26
CA SER A 8 27.34 29.79 -1.33
C SER A 8 26.19 29.01 -2.00
N PRO A 9 26.23 27.67 -2.04
CA PRO A 9 25.13 26.92 -2.65
C PRO A 9 23.84 27.24 -1.92
N THR A 10 22.94 27.96 -2.58
CA THR A 10 21.58 28.16 -2.08
C THR A 10 20.93 26.79 -1.91
N ILE A 11 20.69 26.41 -0.67
CA ILE A 11 20.03 25.15 -0.35
C ILE A 11 18.58 25.27 -0.79
N SER A 12 18.26 24.77 -1.98
CA SER A 12 16.88 24.68 -2.42
C SER A 12 16.17 23.60 -1.61
N LEU A 13 15.21 24.02 -0.77
CA LEU A 13 14.29 23.12 -0.09
C LEU A 13 13.12 22.68 -0.96
N TRP A 14 12.98 23.26 -2.13
CA TRP A 14 11.92 23.03 -3.10
C TRP A 14 12.44 22.23 -4.31
N PRO A 15 11.66 21.31 -4.93
CA PRO A 15 10.25 20.96 -4.66
C PRO A 15 10.06 19.97 -3.50
N PRO A 16 8.79 19.82 -3.02
CA PRO A 16 8.44 18.77 -2.06
C PRO A 16 8.82 17.38 -2.56
N ILE A 17 9.19 16.50 -1.64
CA ILE A 17 9.62 15.14 -1.96
C ILE A 17 8.43 14.20 -1.85
N PHE A 18 7.98 13.67 -2.98
CA PHE A 18 6.87 12.72 -3.08
C PHE A 18 7.35 11.32 -3.47
N PRO A 19 6.65 10.27 -3.05
CA PRO A 19 6.87 8.93 -3.59
C PRO A 19 6.63 8.90 -5.11
N HIS A 20 7.62 8.44 -5.87
CA HIS A 20 7.53 8.35 -7.33
C HIS A 20 6.80 7.09 -7.82
N GLU A 21 6.45 6.19 -6.91
CA GLU A 21 5.81 4.91 -7.23
C GLU A 21 4.31 5.10 -7.40
N HIS A 22 3.83 5.26 -8.63
CA HIS A 22 2.40 5.44 -8.94
C HIS A 22 1.51 4.32 -8.37
N GLY A 23 2.01 3.07 -8.34
CA GLY A 23 1.27 1.93 -7.80
C GLY A 23 1.00 2.03 -6.30
N SER A 24 1.93 2.56 -5.51
CA SER A 24 1.75 2.71 -4.05
C SER A 24 0.70 3.76 -3.70
N TRP A 25 0.58 4.84 -4.49
CA TRP A 25 -0.47 5.84 -4.35
C TRP A 25 -1.86 5.25 -4.63
N GLY A 26 -2.00 4.54 -5.75
CA GLY A 26 -3.27 3.89 -6.10
C GLY A 26 -3.73 2.92 -5.02
N THR A 27 -2.81 2.11 -4.50
CA THR A 27 -3.07 1.17 -3.39
C THR A 27 -3.50 1.89 -2.12
N PHE A 28 -2.75 2.90 -1.69
CA PHE A 28 -3.03 3.63 -0.44
C PHE A 28 -4.36 4.38 -0.50
N VAL A 29 -4.58 5.17 -1.56
CA VAL A 29 -5.83 5.93 -1.76
C VAL A 29 -7.01 4.99 -1.93
N GLY A 30 -6.84 3.88 -2.66
CA GLY A 30 -7.89 2.89 -2.86
C GLY A 30 -8.33 2.21 -1.55
N LEU A 31 -7.40 1.88 -0.65
CA LEU A 31 -7.73 1.35 0.68
C LEU A 31 -8.44 2.39 1.56
N MET A 32 -7.98 3.64 1.55
CA MET A 32 -8.66 4.72 2.25
C MET A 32 -10.09 4.88 1.76
N LEU A 33 -10.28 4.94 0.44
CA LEU A 33 -11.61 5.05 -0.18
C LEU A 33 -12.49 3.86 0.19
N ALA A 34 -11.98 2.63 0.07
CA ALA A 34 -12.71 1.42 0.44
C ALA A 34 -13.21 1.47 1.88
N THR A 35 -12.33 1.88 2.81
CA THR A 35 -12.67 1.95 4.23
C THR A 35 -13.68 3.04 4.51
N VAL A 36 -13.50 4.24 3.94
CA VAL A 36 -14.46 5.35 4.09
C VAL A 36 -15.84 5.00 3.53
N LEU A 37 -15.88 4.33 2.38
CA LEU A 37 -17.15 3.86 1.80
C LEU A 37 -17.82 2.79 2.68
N ALA A 38 -17.05 1.96 3.37
CA ALA A 38 -17.56 0.93 4.27
C ALA A 38 -18.04 1.50 5.61
N THR A 39 -17.32 2.46 6.20
CA THR A 39 -17.54 2.94 7.58
C THR A 39 -18.22 4.31 7.66
N GLY A 40 -18.17 5.10 6.62
CA GLY A 40 -18.65 6.48 6.60
C GLY A 40 -17.54 7.51 6.80
N LEU A 41 -17.92 8.79 6.68
CA LEU A 41 -17.03 9.94 6.79
C LEU A 41 -17.46 10.81 7.97
N ASN A 42 -16.52 11.12 8.86
CA ASN A 42 -16.65 12.09 9.94
C ASN A 42 -15.34 12.87 10.12
N VAL A 43 -15.31 13.81 11.05
CA VAL A 43 -14.13 14.64 11.31
C VAL A 43 -12.92 13.82 11.76
N ASN A 44 -13.12 12.80 12.60
CA ASN A 44 -12.04 11.90 13.04
C ASN A 44 -11.46 11.11 11.88
N VAL A 45 -12.31 10.64 10.96
CA VAL A 45 -11.87 9.96 9.72
C VAL A 45 -11.04 10.92 8.86
N LEU A 46 -11.48 12.16 8.66
CA LEU A 46 -10.72 13.16 7.89
C LEU A 46 -9.34 13.43 8.51
N LEU A 47 -9.28 13.63 9.83
CA LEU A 47 -8.01 13.81 10.55
C LEU A 47 -7.11 12.58 10.42
N THR A 48 -7.68 11.38 10.51
CA THR A 48 -6.94 10.11 10.32
C THR A 48 -6.40 10.00 8.89
N MET A 49 -7.18 10.40 7.88
CA MET A 49 -6.72 10.46 6.50
C MET A 49 -5.55 11.44 6.32
N VAL A 50 -5.64 12.63 6.91
CA VAL A 50 -4.55 13.63 6.88
C VAL A 50 -3.29 13.07 7.55
N ALA A 51 -3.42 12.48 8.75
CA ALA A 51 -2.31 11.85 9.45
C ALA A 51 -1.67 10.71 8.63
N GLY A 52 -2.50 9.85 8.05
CA GLY A 52 -2.07 8.72 7.22
C GLY A 52 -1.37 9.16 5.94
N VAL A 53 -1.92 10.15 5.22
CA VAL A 53 -1.29 10.72 4.01
C VAL A 53 0.06 11.34 4.37
N ALA A 54 0.13 12.13 5.43
CA ALA A 54 1.38 12.75 5.86
C ALA A 54 2.44 11.71 6.23
N LEU A 55 2.06 10.64 6.95
CA LEU A 55 2.97 9.54 7.29
C LEU A 55 3.43 8.76 6.04
N PHE A 56 2.53 8.51 5.09
CA PHE A 56 2.85 7.89 3.82
C PHE A 56 3.86 8.73 3.01
N LEU A 57 3.71 10.05 3.01
CA LEU A 57 4.64 10.98 2.38
C LEU A 57 6.01 11.00 3.09
N ALA A 58 6.05 10.95 4.42
CA ALA A 58 7.27 10.93 5.20
C ALA A 58 8.16 9.71 4.89
N ARG A 59 7.58 8.58 4.47
CA ARG A 59 8.29 7.36 4.11
C ARG A 59 9.37 7.60 3.05
N GLU A 60 9.08 8.43 2.04
CA GLU A 60 10.00 8.63 0.91
C GLU A 60 11.28 9.36 1.30
N PRO A 61 11.25 10.57 1.90
CA PRO A 61 12.47 11.25 2.32
C PRO A 61 13.24 10.48 3.39
N LEU A 62 12.56 9.76 4.29
CA LEU A 62 13.21 8.88 5.27
C LEU A 62 13.96 7.72 4.58
N SER A 63 13.32 7.02 3.65
CA SER A 63 13.91 5.92 2.89
C SER A 63 15.10 6.38 2.06
N GLN A 64 15.00 7.53 1.37
CA GLN A 64 16.10 8.12 0.62
C GLN A 64 17.27 8.50 1.53
N GLY A 65 16.99 9.14 2.67
CA GLY A 65 18.01 9.51 3.66
C GLY A 65 18.79 8.30 4.17
N VAL A 66 18.08 7.22 4.52
CA VAL A 66 18.69 5.95 4.96
C VAL A 66 19.51 5.30 3.85
N LYS A 67 19.00 5.27 2.61
CA LYS A 67 19.75 4.74 1.44
C LYS A 67 21.04 5.51 1.18
N LEU A 68 21.02 6.84 1.32
CA LEU A 68 22.22 7.67 1.13
C LEU A 68 23.24 7.47 2.25
N ARG A 69 22.78 7.40 3.51
CA ARG A 69 23.65 7.28 4.69
C ARG A 69 24.26 5.88 4.85
N PHE A 70 23.48 4.82 4.60
CA PHE A 70 23.84 3.43 4.91
C PHE A 70 23.94 2.52 3.67
N GLY A 71 23.71 3.06 2.47
CA GLY A 71 23.87 2.32 1.22
C GLY A 71 25.33 2.03 0.87
N ARG A 72 25.54 1.21 -0.17
CA ARG A 72 26.88 0.82 -0.65
C ARG A 72 27.79 2.01 -0.97
N ARG A 73 27.24 3.10 -1.50
CA ARG A 73 27.93 4.37 -1.77
C ARG A 73 27.37 5.42 -0.83
N ARG A 74 28.03 5.60 0.32
CA ARG A 74 27.64 6.62 1.30
C ARG A 74 27.77 8.01 0.69
N LYS A 75 26.70 8.80 0.80
CA LYS A 75 26.65 10.19 0.32
C LYS A 75 26.11 11.08 1.43
N PRO A 76 26.49 12.37 1.47
CA PRO A 76 25.87 13.31 2.39
C PRO A 76 24.36 13.38 2.09
N VAL A 77 23.57 13.39 3.17
CA VAL A 77 22.09 13.47 3.07
C VAL A 77 21.70 14.93 2.85
N PRO A 78 21.00 15.27 1.78
CA PRO A 78 20.52 16.64 1.51
C PRO A 78 19.61 17.14 2.64
N LYS A 79 19.79 18.39 3.04
CA LYS A 79 18.95 19.02 4.10
C LYS A 79 17.46 19.01 3.76
N ALA A 80 17.10 19.08 2.48
CA ALA A 80 15.72 18.99 2.01
C ALA A 80 15.03 17.68 2.44
N LEU A 81 15.76 16.54 2.50
CA LEU A 81 15.18 15.26 2.98
C LEU A 81 14.77 15.33 4.45
N TYR A 82 15.63 15.93 5.31
CA TYR A 82 15.28 16.11 6.73
C TYR A 82 14.14 17.09 6.91
N PHE A 83 14.14 18.19 6.15
CA PHE A 83 13.08 19.21 6.21
C PHE A 83 11.73 18.60 5.85
N TRP A 84 11.59 17.95 4.69
CA TRP A 84 10.32 17.37 4.27
C TRP A 84 9.88 16.19 5.13
N ALA A 85 10.80 15.35 5.60
CA ALA A 85 10.46 14.32 6.60
C ALA A 85 9.90 14.96 7.87
N GLY A 86 10.54 16.04 8.37
CA GLY A 86 10.07 16.77 9.55
C GLY A 86 8.69 17.39 9.35
N VAL A 87 8.43 18.05 8.21
CA VAL A 87 7.13 18.65 7.88
C VAL A 87 6.03 17.58 7.86
N TYR A 88 6.24 16.48 7.15
CA TYR A 88 5.24 15.43 7.06
C TYR A 88 4.98 14.74 8.41
N LEU A 89 6.04 14.48 9.19
CA LEU A 89 5.88 13.92 10.54
C LEU A 89 5.17 14.89 11.48
N ALA A 90 5.44 16.20 11.39
CA ALA A 90 4.77 17.22 12.19
C ALA A 90 3.27 17.29 11.87
N ILE A 91 2.89 17.26 10.58
CA ILE A 91 1.48 17.21 10.16
C ILE A 91 0.81 15.94 10.69
N SER A 92 1.45 14.77 10.55
CA SER A 92 0.92 13.52 11.06
C SER A 92 0.76 13.53 12.58
N ALA A 93 1.76 14.06 13.32
CA ALA A 93 1.72 14.18 14.77
C ALA A 93 0.65 15.18 15.25
N ALA A 94 0.48 16.31 14.57
CA ALA A 94 -0.56 17.27 14.89
C ALA A 94 -1.97 16.70 14.72
N ALA A 95 -2.25 16.08 13.55
CA ALA A 95 -3.53 15.44 13.30
C ALA A 95 -3.78 14.25 14.25
N GLY A 96 -2.77 13.41 14.49
CA GLY A 96 -2.84 12.32 15.47
C GLY A 96 -3.05 12.82 16.91
N GLY A 97 -2.36 13.89 17.30
CA GLY A 97 -2.55 14.54 18.61
C GLY A 97 -3.97 15.04 18.83
N LEU A 98 -4.57 15.67 17.80
CA LEU A 98 -5.99 16.08 17.85
C LEU A 98 -6.92 14.88 18.02
N LEU A 99 -6.68 13.77 17.32
CA LEU A 99 -7.46 12.54 17.46
C LEU A 99 -7.36 11.92 18.87
N LEU A 100 -6.20 12.01 19.51
CA LEU A 100 -6.01 11.50 20.88
C LEU A 100 -6.69 12.42 21.92
N ILE A 101 -6.50 13.75 21.81
CA ILE A 101 -6.93 14.71 22.82
C ILE A 101 -8.43 15.00 22.69
N TRP A 102 -8.94 15.26 21.49
CA TRP A 102 -10.35 15.61 21.26
C TRP A 102 -11.20 14.38 20.91
N GLY A 103 -10.65 13.45 20.12
CA GLY A 103 -11.36 12.25 19.74
C GLY A 103 -11.33 11.13 20.78
N GLY A 104 -10.43 11.19 21.76
CA GLY A 104 -10.27 10.12 22.76
C GLY A 104 -9.79 8.78 22.18
N LEU A 105 -9.26 8.77 20.93
CA LEU A 105 -8.96 7.57 20.16
C LEU A 105 -7.59 6.96 20.53
N TRP A 106 -7.40 6.63 21.80
CA TRP A 106 -6.13 6.10 22.34
C TRP A 106 -5.70 4.79 21.66
N GLY A 107 -6.64 4.02 21.10
CA GLY A 107 -6.34 2.83 20.31
C GLY A 107 -5.45 3.08 19.09
N LEU A 108 -5.43 4.33 18.56
CA LEU A 108 -4.52 4.73 17.48
C LEU A 108 -3.04 4.61 17.86
N LEU A 109 -2.69 4.69 19.15
CA LEU A 109 -1.29 4.53 19.60
C LEU A 109 -0.75 3.14 19.31
N TRP A 110 -1.58 2.10 19.46
CA TRP A 110 -1.18 0.73 19.11
C TRP A 110 -0.97 0.55 17.62
N LEU A 111 -1.84 1.15 16.80
CA LEU A 111 -1.69 1.13 15.34
C LEU A 111 -0.48 1.97 14.89
N ALA A 112 -0.23 3.12 15.55
CA ALA A 112 0.96 3.93 15.30
C ALA A 112 2.24 3.16 15.67
N ALA A 113 2.25 2.47 16.82
CA ALA A 113 3.38 1.62 17.23
C ALA A 113 3.64 0.50 16.21
N ALA A 114 2.60 -0.19 15.75
CA ALA A 114 2.70 -1.19 14.69
C ALA A 114 3.25 -0.56 13.39
N GLY A 115 2.77 0.61 13.00
CA GLY A 115 3.26 1.36 11.84
C GLY A 115 4.73 1.75 11.96
N VAL A 116 5.17 2.20 13.14
CA VAL A 116 6.58 2.52 13.42
C VAL A 116 7.45 1.27 13.29
N VAL A 117 7.02 0.12 13.82
CA VAL A 117 7.75 -1.15 13.67
C VAL A 117 7.88 -1.52 12.19
N VAL A 118 6.79 -1.50 11.43
CA VAL A 118 6.80 -1.81 10.00
C VAL A 118 7.69 -0.84 9.23
N LEU A 119 7.61 0.47 9.53
CA LEU A 119 8.47 1.49 8.93
C LEU A 119 9.95 1.25 9.28
N ALA A 120 10.28 0.94 10.53
CA ALA A 120 11.63 0.64 10.96
C ALA A 120 12.20 -0.56 10.20
N VAL A 121 11.43 -1.65 10.08
CA VAL A 121 11.83 -2.82 9.28
C VAL A 121 12.01 -2.43 7.81
N HIS A 122 11.09 -1.66 7.24
CA HIS A 122 11.20 -1.17 5.85
C HIS A 122 12.49 -0.34 5.66
N LEU A 123 12.78 0.59 6.57
CA LEU A 123 13.97 1.44 6.50
C LEU A 123 15.27 0.66 6.65
N THR A 124 15.31 -0.39 7.49
CA THR A 124 16.50 -1.25 7.62
C THR A 124 16.77 -2.08 6.36
N LEU A 125 15.73 -2.42 5.61
CA LEU A 125 15.83 -3.12 4.34
C LEU A 125 16.12 -2.18 3.15
N ALA A 126 15.79 -0.90 3.26
CA ALA A 126 15.89 0.08 2.18
C ALA A 126 17.29 0.16 1.52
N PRO A 127 18.45 0.09 2.25
CA PRO A 127 19.77 0.04 1.64
C PRO A 127 20.07 -1.26 0.88
N ARG A 128 19.31 -2.32 1.16
CA ARG A 128 19.50 -3.67 0.60
C ARG A 128 18.51 -3.91 -0.55
N ARG A 129 18.75 -3.26 -1.70
CA ARG A 129 17.85 -3.33 -2.86
C ARG A 129 17.40 -4.74 -3.22
N GLN A 130 18.29 -5.73 -3.10
CA GLN A 130 17.96 -7.12 -3.42
C GLN A 130 16.85 -7.68 -2.51
N LEU A 131 16.90 -7.38 -1.20
CA LEU A 131 15.89 -7.82 -0.24
C LEU A 131 14.56 -7.06 -0.44
N MET A 132 14.62 -5.76 -0.71
CA MET A 132 13.42 -4.96 -1.00
C MET A 132 12.66 -5.44 -2.24
N MET A 133 13.37 -5.98 -3.24
CA MET A 133 12.75 -6.54 -4.46
C MET A 133 12.29 -8.00 -4.30
N THR A 134 12.40 -8.60 -3.10
CA THR A 134 11.79 -9.89 -2.79
C THR A 134 10.30 -9.74 -2.52
N ALA A 135 9.55 -10.84 -2.55
CA ALA A 135 8.14 -10.83 -2.15
C ALA A 135 7.95 -10.35 -0.71
N TRP A 136 8.88 -10.72 0.18
CA TRP A 136 8.86 -10.30 1.59
C TRP A 136 9.07 -8.80 1.77
N GLY A 137 9.99 -8.18 1.00
CA GLY A 137 10.19 -6.74 1.04
C GLY A 137 8.96 -5.96 0.58
N GLU A 138 8.30 -6.43 -0.49
CA GLU A 138 7.04 -5.87 -0.98
C GLU A 138 5.90 -6.07 0.04
N TRP A 139 5.85 -7.22 0.71
CA TRP A 139 4.85 -7.54 1.75
C TRP A 139 4.93 -6.61 2.96
N ILE A 140 6.13 -6.27 3.41
CA ILE A 140 6.33 -5.30 4.51
C ILE A 140 5.74 -3.93 4.13
N GLY A 141 5.94 -3.50 2.88
CA GLY A 141 5.33 -2.26 2.38
C GLY A 141 3.80 -2.32 2.38
N VAL A 142 3.24 -3.43 1.93
CA VAL A 142 1.80 -3.70 1.90
C VAL A 142 1.19 -3.73 3.30
N LEU A 143 1.84 -4.38 4.26
CA LEU A 143 1.41 -4.38 5.66
C LEU A 143 1.34 -2.96 6.23
N GLY A 144 2.39 -2.14 5.99
CA GLY A 144 2.40 -0.76 6.47
C GLY A 144 1.27 0.08 5.89
N VAL A 145 1.04 -0.03 4.58
CA VAL A 145 -0.04 0.71 3.90
C VAL A 145 -1.41 0.25 4.35
N SER A 146 -1.60 -1.05 4.61
CA SER A 146 -2.89 -1.62 5.02
C SER A 146 -3.35 -1.20 6.41
N LEU A 147 -2.45 -0.73 7.29
CA LEU A 147 -2.80 -0.22 8.63
C LEU A 147 -3.72 1.01 8.59
N VAL A 148 -3.85 1.66 7.44
CA VAL A 148 -4.81 2.75 7.24
C VAL A 148 -6.27 2.27 7.45
N ILE A 149 -6.55 1.00 7.16
CA ILE A 149 -7.89 0.42 7.29
C ILE A 149 -8.34 0.40 8.75
N PRO A 150 -7.66 -0.30 9.70
CA PRO A 150 -8.08 -0.29 11.08
C PRO A 150 -7.98 1.09 11.72
N ALA A 151 -7.11 2.00 11.23
CA ALA A 151 -7.03 3.37 11.72
C ALA A 151 -8.29 4.17 11.36
N ILE A 152 -8.74 4.11 10.10
CA ILE A 152 -9.98 4.76 9.65
C ILE A 152 -11.20 4.11 10.30
N TYR A 153 -11.22 2.77 10.43
CA TYR A 153 -12.32 2.08 11.10
C TYR A 153 -12.46 2.53 12.55
N LEU A 154 -11.35 2.62 13.31
CA LEU A 154 -11.34 3.14 14.67
C LEU A 154 -11.82 4.58 14.74
N ALA A 155 -11.41 5.42 13.78
CA ALA A 155 -11.83 6.82 13.73
C ALA A 155 -13.33 6.99 13.40
N ALA A 156 -13.91 6.04 12.68
CA ALA A 156 -15.33 6.06 12.33
C ALA A 156 -16.23 5.51 13.44
N ASN A 157 -15.81 4.44 14.10
CA ASN A 157 -16.62 3.63 15.03
C ASN A 157 -16.17 3.71 16.48
N GLU A 158 -15.05 4.40 16.77
CA GLU A 158 -14.46 4.60 18.10
C GLU A 158 -13.97 3.31 18.78
N THR A 159 -14.12 2.17 18.13
CA THR A 159 -13.76 0.83 18.64
C THR A 159 -13.00 0.03 17.59
N LEU A 160 -12.16 -0.91 18.06
CA LEU A 160 -11.55 -1.95 17.23
C LEU A 160 -12.19 -3.28 17.64
N ASP A 161 -13.06 -3.77 16.80
CA ASP A 161 -13.76 -5.03 16.97
C ASP A 161 -13.38 -6.06 15.88
N GLN A 162 -14.10 -7.15 15.85
CA GLN A 162 -13.91 -8.21 14.86
C GLN A 162 -14.19 -7.75 13.41
N TRP A 163 -15.08 -6.76 13.24
CA TRP A 163 -15.37 -6.18 11.93
C TRP A 163 -14.20 -5.36 11.39
N ALA A 164 -13.49 -4.65 12.27
CA ALA A 164 -12.24 -3.96 11.93
C ALA A 164 -11.19 -4.96 11.42
N LEU A 165 -11.06 -6.12 12.12
CA LEU A 165 -10.12 -7.16 11.72
C LEU A 165 -10.53 -7.80 10.39
N GLY A 166 -11.81 -8.11 10.20
CA GLY A 166 -12.33 -8.66 8.95
C GLY A 166 -12.08 -7.73 7.77
N LEU A 167 -12.43 -6.44 7.92
CA LEU A 167 -12.20 -5.41 6.90
C LEU A 167 -10.71 -5.28 6.56
N TRP A 168 -9.84 -5.29 7.58
CA TRP A 168 -8.41 -5.23 7.38
C TRP A 168 -7.86 -6.45 6.63
N LEU A 169 -8.27 -7.67 7.00
CA LEU A 169 -7.82 -8.89 6.34
C LEU A 169 -8.26 -8.95 4.87
N ILE A 170 -9.48 -8.53 4.56
CA ILE A 170 -9.98 -8.45 3.18
C ILE A 170 -9.20 -7.41 2.38
N GLY A 171 -8.97 -6.22 2.95
CA GLY A 171 -8.17 -5.18 2.31
C GLY A 171 -6.70 -5.59 2.13
N LEU A 172 -6.11 -6.26 3.12
CA LEU A 172 -4.76 -6.81 3.04
C LEU A 172 -4.65 -7.87 1.92
N ALA A 173 -5.65 -8.75 1.78
CA ALA A 173 -5.72 -9.70 0.69
C ALA A 173 -5.77 -9.00 -0.67
N GLN A 174 -6.60 -7.96 -0.81
CA GLN A 174 -6.72 -7.18 -2.04
C GLN A 174 -5.37 -6.60 -2.48
N VAL A 175 -4.61 -5.99 -1.58
CA VAL A 175 -3.36 -5.30 -1.93
C VAL A 175 -2.15 -6.23 -2.00
N THR A 176 -2.26 -7.44 -1.47
CA THR A 176 -1.25 -8.50 -1.62
C THR A 176 -1.31 -9.18 -2.99
N GLY A 177 -2.50 -9.35 -3.56
CA GLY A 177 -2.69 -9.99 -4.87
C GLY A 177 -1.80 -9.46 -5.99
N PRO A 178 -1.68 -8.12 -6.17
CA PRO A 178 -0.81 -7.51 -7.15
C PRO A 178 0.66 -7.96 -7.07
N ILE A 179 1.19 -8.29 -5.88
CA ILE A 179 2.56 -8.78 -5.73
C ILE A 179 2.77 -10.05 -6.59
N PHE A 180 1.85 -10.99 -6.52
CA PHE A 180 1.94 -12.25 -7.28
C PHE A 180 1.62 -12.03 -8.76
N TYR A 181 0.62 -11.20 -9.07
CA TYR A 181 0.19 -10.94 -10.44
C TYR A 181 1.26 -10.18 -11.25
N ILE A 182 1.82 -9.10 -10.71
CA ILE A 182 2.87 -8.32 -11.37
C ILE A 182 4.12 -9.19 -11.58
N ARG A 183 4.46 -10.03 -10.59
CA ARG A 183 5.58 -10.99 -10.74
C ARG A 183 5.33 -12.01 -11.82
N LEU A 184 4.10 -12.51 -11.98
CA LEU A 184 3.72 -13.38 -13.11
C LEU A 184 3.96 -12.66 -14.43
N LYS A 185 3.43 -11.44 -14.59
CA LYS A 185 3.54 -10.66 -15.82
C LYS A 185 4.99 -10.26 -16.15
N VAL A 186 5.69 -9.64 -15.18
CA VAL A 186 7.01 -9.04 -15.42
C VAL A 186 8.15 -10.05 -15.35
N ARG A 187 8.08 -11.05 -14.45
CA ARG A 187 9.21 -11.97 -14.21
C ARG A 187 9.09 -13.32 -14.88
N ILE A 188 7.88 -13.75 -15.21
CA ILE A 188 7.65 -15.06 -15.83
C ILE A 188 7.25 -14.87 -17.30
N GLN A 189 6.14 -14.19 -17.57
CA GLN A 189 5.63 -14.06 -18.93
C GLN A 189 6.57 -13.27 -19.84
N ALA A 190 7.08 -12.14 -19.37
CA ALA A 190 7.98 -11.30 -20.17
C ALA A 190 9.35 -11.93 -20.49
N ARG A 191 9.67 -13.10 -19.95
CA ARG A 191 10.92 -13.81 -20.26
C ARG A 191 10.81 -14.75 -21.45
N LEU A 192 9.61 -15.22 -21.74
CA LEU A 192 9.37 -16.17 -22.82
C LEU A 192 8.99 -15.42 -24.11
N PRO A 193 9.58 -15.76 -25.26
CA PRO A 193 9.26 -15.14 -26.55
C PRO A 193 7.85 -15.54 -27.01
N GLU A 194 7.43 -16.75 -26.69
CA GLU A 194 6.13 -17.31 -27.10
C GLU A 194 5.34 -17.83 -25.90
N PRO A 195 4.01 -17.82 -25.99
CA PRO A 195 3.17 -18.36 -24.94
C PRO A 195 3.25 -19.88 -24.89
N PRO A 196 3.52 -20.50 -23.73
CA PRO A 196 3.54 -21.97 -23.61
C PRO A 196 2.13 -22.57 -23.71
N PRO A 197 2.00 -23.90 -23.83
CA PRO A 197 0.71 -24.60 -23.79
C PRO A 197 -0.11 -24.26 -22.54
N MET A 198 -1.44 -24.35 -22.66
CA MET A 198 -2.39 -23.90 -21.61
C MET A 198 -2.07 -24.45 -20.22
N GLY A 199 -1.79 -25.77 -20.11
CA GLY A 199 -1.46 -26.38 -18.82
C GLY A 199 -0.23 -25.76 -18.15
N GLN A 200 0.79 -25.44 -18.94
CA GLN A 200 2.01 -24.79 -18.43
C GLN A 200 1.76 -23.32 -18.03
N ARG A 201 0.83 -22.61 -18.70
CA ARG A 201 0.42 -21.23 -18.30
C ARG A 201 -0.22 -21.24 -16.92
N LEU A 202 -1.16 -22.16 -16.69
CA LEU A 202 -1.84 -22.30 -15.39
C LEU A 202 -0.85 -22.72 -14.31
N LEU A 203 0.06 -23.65 -14.61
CA LEU A 203 1.11 -24.05 -13.69
C LEU A 203 2.05 -22.89 -13.36
N ALA A 204 2.46 -22.08 -14.33
CA ALA A 204 3.27 -20.89 -14.08
C ALA A 204 2.54 -19.83 -13.26
N ALA A 205 1.21 -19.77 -13.36
CA ALA A 205 0.35 -18.84 -12.63
C ALA A 205 -0.18 -19.41 -11.30
N TRP A 206 0.32 -20.56 -10.83
CA TRP A 206 -0.22 -21.22 -9.63
C TRP A 206 -0.26 -20.31 -8.39
N ARG A 207 0.75 -19.42 -8.22
CA ARG A 207 0.83 -18.52 -7.06
C ARG A 207 -0.30 -17.50 -7.01
N PRO A 208 -0.55 -16.65 -8.03
CA PRO A 208 -1.68 -15.72 -8.00
C PRO A 208 -3.02 -16.44 -7.97
N LEU A 209 -3.16 -17.62 -8.62
CA LEU A 209 -4.41 -18.38 -8.60
C LEU A 209 -4.70 -18.99 -7.23
N LEU A 210 -3.71 -19.62 -6.60
CA LEU A 210 -3.84 -20.17 -5.25
C LEU A 210 -4.12 -19.06 -4.24
N PHE A 211 -3.39 -17.92 -4.34
CA PHE A 211 -3.62 -16.77 -3.47
C PHE A 211 -5.06 -16.24 -3.63
N SER A 212 -5.58 -16.15 -4.84
CA SER A 212 -6.98 -15.73 -5.06
C SER A 212 -7.98 -16.72 -4.44
N ALA A 213 -7.75 -18.03 -4.60
CA ALA A 213 -8.61 -19.05 -4.02
C ALA A 213 -8.62 -18.96 -2.47
N ILE A 214 -7.43 -18.84 -1.85
CA ILE A 214 -7.29 -18.66 -0.39
C ILE A 214 -7.96 -17.37 0.07
N SER A 215 -7.78 -16.26 -0.67
CA SER A 215 -8.37 -14.97 -0.30
C SER A 215 -9.89 -14.99 -0.38
N LEU A 216 -10.47 -15.59 -1.42
CA LEU A 216 -11.92 -15.76 -1.55
C LEU A 216 -12.47 -16.67 -0.45
N ALA A 217 -11.84 -17.83 -0.22
CA ALA A 217 -12.24 -18.75 0.85
C ALA A 217 -12.12 -18.09 2.23
N GLY A 218 -11.06 -17.33 2.48
CA GLY A 218 -10.87 -16.57 3.70
C GLY A 218 -11.95 -15.50 3.90
N ALA A 219 -12.32 -14.76 2.85
CA ALA A 219 -13.38 -13.76 2.93
C ALA A 219 -14.77 -14.39 3.19
N VAL A 220 -15.06 -15.55 2.59
CA VAL A 220 -16.25 -16.34 2.91
C VAL A 220 -16.23 -16.79 4.35
N ALA A 221 -15.11 -17.33 4.85
CA ALA A 221 -14.96 -17.75 6.24
C ALA A 221 -15.16 -16.58 7.22
N LEU A 222 -14.62 -15.39 6.91
CA LEU A 222 -14.86 -14.19 7.73
C LEU A 222 -16.35 -13.81 7.78
N GLY A 223 -17.06 -13.95 6.66
CA GLY A 223 -18.51 -13.77 6.62
C GLY A 223 -19.25 -14.79 7.47
N MET A 224 -18.87 -16.09 7.42
CA MET A 224 -19.47 -17.14 8.22
C MET A 224 -19.22 -16.97 9.73
N LEU A 225 -18.06 -16.39 10.10
CA LEU A 225 -17.70 -16.07 11.49
C LEU A 225 -18.37 -14.79 12.01
N GLY A 226 -19.05 -14.02 11.15
CA GLY A 226 -19.64 -12.74 11.51
C GLY A 226 -18.60 -11.61 11.67
N TRP A 227 -17.40 -11.78 11.11
CA TRP A 227 -16.34 -10.77 11.16
C TRP A 227 -16.34 -9.84 9.94
N ALA A 228 -17.18 -10.14 8.97
CA ALA A 228 -17.45 -9.34 7.78
C ALA A 228 -18.87 -9.62 7.29
N PRO A 229 -19.45 -8.78 6.43
CA PRO A 229 -20.70 -9.10 5.75
C PRO A 229 -20.57 -10.41 4.95
N ALA A 230 -21.62 -11.21 4.90
CA ALA A 230 -21.63 -12.51 4.21
C ALA A 230 -21.20 -12.41 2.72
N TRP A 231 -21.44 -11.29 2.09
CA TRP A 231 -21.12 -11.02 0.68
C TRP A 231 -19.77 -10.30 0.45
N ALA A 232 -18.96 -10.10 1.51
CA ALA A 232 -17.69 -9.36 1.42
C ALA A 232 -16.68 -9.98 0.44
N TRP A 233 -16.74 -11.29 0.20
CA TRP A 233 -15.93 -11.99 -0.80
C TRP A 233 -16.15 -11.47 -2.23
N LEU A 234 -17.31 -10.88 -2.55
CA LEU A 234 -17.60 -10.28 -3.87
C LEU A 234 -16.60 -9.17 -4.22
N ALA A 235 -16.08 -8.45 -3.22
CA ALA A 235 -15.10 -7.40 -3.44
C ALA A 235 -13.76 -7.94 -3.99
N LEU A 236 -13.41 -9.19 -3.70
CA LEU A 236 -12.18 -9.84 -4.19
C LEU A 236 -12.34 -10.51 -5.56
N LEU A 237 -13.58 -10.70 -6.06
CA LEU A 237 -13.83 -11.33 -7.35
C LEU A 237 -13.14 -10.64 -8.52
N PRO A 238 -13.16 -9.30 -8.67
CA PRO A 238 -12.46 -8.63 -9.77
C PRO A 238 -10.97 -8.98 -9.81
N SER A 239 -10.31 -9.07 -8.64
CA SER A 239 -8.92 -9.48 -8.53
C SER A 239 -8.71 -10.94 -8.94
N ALA A 240 -9.58 -11.85 -8.51
CA ALA A 240 -9.49 -13.26 -8.88
C ALA A 240 -9.69 -13.46 -10.39
N ILE A 241 -10.68 -12.79 -10.98
CA ILE A 241 -10.94 -12.80 -12.43
C ILE A 241 -9.71 -12.24 -13.18
N LYS A 242 -9.14 -11.12 -12.71
CA LYS A 242 -7.93 -10.53 -13.29
C LYS A 242 -6.75 -11.52 -13.25
N HIS A 243 -6.56 -12.23 -12.15
CA HIS A 243 -5.48 -13.21 -12.01
C HIS A 243 -5.67 -14.38 -12.96
N LEU A 244 -6.90 -14.91 -13.07
CA LEU A 244 -7.23 -15.97 -14.03
C LEU A 244 -7.06 -15.49 -15.47
N TRP A 245 -7.62 -14.32 -15.80
CA TRP A 245 -7.43 -13.69 -17.11
C TRP A 245 -5.96 -13.52 -17.46
N GLY A 246 -5.15 -13.02 -16.51
CA GLY A 246 -3.73 -12.84 -16.71
C GLY A 246 -2.93 -14.13 -16.87
N ALA A 247 -3.42 -15.26 -16.35
CA ALA A 247 -2.85 -16.58 -16.56
C ALA A 247 -3.17 -17.10 -17.97
N LEU A 248 -4.42 -16.94 -18.40
CA LEU A 248 -4.91 -17.39 -19.71
C LEU A 248 -4.36 -16.54 -20.86
N ASN A 249 -4.42 -15.19 -20.72
CA ASN A 249 -3.92 -14.24 -21.69
C ASN A 249 -2.44 -13.92 -21.43
N TRP A 250 -1.59 -14.77 -21.99
CA TRP A 250 -0.15 -14.65 -21.86
C TRP A 250 0.37 -13.44 -22.62
N THR A 251 1.23 -12.64 -21.97
CA THR A 251 1.86 -11.47 -22.57
C THR A 251 3.33 -11.80 -22.83
N PRO A 252 3.74 -12.12 -24.08
CA PRO A 252 5.11 -12.50 -24.40
C PRO A 252 6.07 -11.32 -24.28
N ARG A 253 7.37 -11.65 -24.37
CA ARG A 253 8.46 -10.66 -24.31
C ARG A 253 8.26 -9.54 -25.36
N GLY A 254 8.41 -8.28 -24.92
CA GLY A 254 8.29 -7.09 -25.79
C GLY A 254 6.88 -6.52 -25.93
N HIS A 255 5.85 -7.25 -25.49
CA HIS A 255 4.46 -6.78 -25.53
C HIS A 255 3.91 -6.29 -24.20
N LEU A 256 4.72 -6.32 -23.13
CA LEU A 256 4.29 -5.87 -21.82
C LEU A 256 4.33 -4.34 -21.71
N ASN A 257 3.17 -3.72 -21.55
CA ASN A 257 3.05 -2.30 -21.23
C ASN A 257 2.89 -2.13 -19.71
N ILE A 258 3.95 -1.63 -19.04
CA ILE A 258 3.97 -1.45 -17.58
C ILE A 258 2.97 -0.37 -17.14
N GLN A 259 2.76 0.67 -17.93
CA GLN A 259 1.80 1.72 -17.62
C GLN A 259 0.36 1.19 -17.67
N GLN A 260 0.03 0.40 -18.70
CA GLN A 260 -1.27 -0.25 -18.80
C GLN A 260 -1.51 -1.21 -17.62
N LEU A 261 -0.48 -1.97 -17.22
CA LEU A 261 -0.55 -2.83 -16.03
C LEU A 261 -0.86 -2.02 -14.77
N GLY A 262 -0.24 -0.85 -14.60
CA GLY A 262 -0.53 0.06 -13.50
C GLY A 262 -1.97 0.57 -13.49
N TRP A 263 -2.52 0.95 -14.64
CA TRP A 263 -3.92 1.39 -14.75
C TRP A 263 -4.92 0.26 -14.45
N ILE A 264 -4.61 -0.96 -14.84
CA ILE A 264 -5.42 -2.14 -14.49
C ILE A 264 -5.47 -2.33 -12.96
N GLU A 265 -4.34 -2.14 -12.27
CA GLU A 265 -4.32 -2.24 -10.80
C GLU A 265 -5.11 -1.12 -10.14
N VAL A 266 -5.03 0.12 -10.65
CA VAL A 266 -5.83 1.24 -10.14
C VAL A 266 -7.33 0.99 -10.37
N ALA A 267 -7.73 0.57 -11.55
CA ALA A 267 -9.13 0.25 -11.84
C ALA A 267 -9.64 -0.89 -10.93
N ASN A 268 -8.81 -1.90 -10.72
CA ASN A 268 -9.16 -3.05 -9.87
C ASN A 268 -9.35 -2.65 -8.40
N ILE A 269 -8.50 -1.77 -7.84
CA ILE A 269 -8.66 -1.33 -6.45
C ILE A 269 -9.84 -0.37 -6.27
N LEU A 270 -10.16 0.45 -7.27
CA LEU A 270 -11.36 1.28 -7.25
C LEU A 270 -12.63 0.43 -7.28
N LEU A 271 -12.68 -0.58 -8.15
CA LEU A 271 -13.80 -1.51 -8.20
C LEU A 271 -13.96 -2.29 -6.89
N PHE A 272 -12.85 -2.75 -6.31
CA PHE A 272 -12.84 -3.33 -4.97
C PHE A 272 -13.44 -2.37 -3.93
N ALA A 273 -13.01 -1.11 -3.92
CA ALA A 273 -13.50 -0.12 -2.96
C ALA A 273 -15.01 0.10 -3.07
N LEU A 274 -15.52 0.20 -4.29
CA LEU A 274 -16.96 0.39 -4.53
C LEU A 274 -17.78 -0.83 -4.07
N ILE A 275 -17.35 -2.05 -4.43
CA ILE A 275 -18.05 -3.27 -4.05
C ILE A 275 -18.00 -3.47 -2.52
N LEU A 276 -16.81 -3.32 -1.91
CA LEU A 276 -16.65 -3.49 -0.47
C LEU A 276 -17.49 -2.48 0.30
N GLY A 277 -17.43 -1.19 -0.11
CA GLY A 277 -18.23 -0.14 0.49
C GLY A 277 -19.74 -0.42 0.40
N ALA A 278 -20.22 -0.87 -0.77
CA ALA A 278 -21.62 -1.23 -0.95
C ALA A 278 -22.03 -2.42 -0.04
N VAL A 279 -21.22 -3.47 0.00
CA VAL A 279 -21.48 -4.68 0.80
C VAL A 279 -21.48 -4.38 2.30
N TYR A 280 -20.57 -3.53 2.80
CA TYR A 280 -20.54 -3.14 4.21
C TYR A 280 -21.68 -2.21 4.64
N ARG A 281 -22.35 -1.53 3.69
CA ARG A 281 -23.51 -0.70 3.99
C ARG A 281 -24.85 -1.44 3.94
N ILE A 282 -24.89 -2.57 3.25
CA ILE A 282 -26.12 -3.36 3.08
C ILE A 282 -26.20 -4.48 4.12
N GLY A 283 -25.05 -4.99 4.57
CA GLY A 283 -24.95 -6.09 5.54
C GLY A 283 -24.74 -5.61 6.95
#